data_ad4e76f9929af0bdb453f5f21c8d95ca
#
_entry.id   ad4e76f9929af0bdb453f5f21c8d95ca
#
_cell.length_a   1.000
_cell.length_b   1.000
_cell.length_c   1.000
_cell.angle_alpha   90.00
_cell.angle_beta   90.00
_cell.angle_gamma   90.00
#
_symmetry.space_group_name_H-M   'P 1'
#
loop_
_entity.id
_entity.type
_entity.pdbx_description
1 polymer ?
#
loop_
_entity_poly.entity_id
_entity_poly.type
_entity_poly.pdbx_seq_one_letter_code
_entity_poly.pdbx_strand_id
1 'polypeptide(L)'
;MARSNTHGALAYRPLPAPWEQGLELFRFAGAWAPRPADVHAGWGAWDGERLVGAVLMERVGATAMLHGPVVVAPPGMPAEDVLAVAAELTGQALAHAGTAGITTVFARPQSLDRVWVRSGFIPVPEAELPRELHGRPGLGLFGWRGGTALWSTAGRGGSRSALARGEH
;
A
#
# COMPACT_ATOMS: atom_id res chain seq x y z
N MET A 1 -0.55 -39.71 2.99
CA MET A 1 0.74 -39.06 2.70
C MET A 1 0.51 -37.54 2.70
N ALA A 2 0.92 -36.88 3.74
CA ALA A 2 0.90 -35.43 3.80
C ALA A 2 1.88 -34.89 2.77
N ARG A 3 1.39 -34.21 1.75
CA ARG A 3 2.25 -33.40 0.89
C ARG A 3 2.72 -32.21 1.72
N SER A 4 3.97 -32.25 2.15
CA SER A 4 4.64 -31.11 2.72
C SER A 4 4.65 -30.01 1.68
N ASN A 5 3.72 -29.08 1.81
CA ASN A 5 3.75 -27.82 1.07
C ASN A 5 4.88 -26.98 1.66
N THR A 6 6.09 -27.25 1.26
CA THR A 6 7.20 -26.33 1.44
C THR A 6 7.05 -25.19 0.43
N HIS A 7 6.05 -24.35 0.63
CA HIS A 7 6.18 -22.99 0.17
C HIS A 7 7.25 -22.36 1.06
N GLY A 8 8.46 -22.23 0.50
CA GLY A 8 9.52 -21.52 1.19
C GLY A 8 8.98 -20.17 1.65
N ALA A 9 9.31 -19.77 2.87
CA ALA A 9 8.90 -18.49 3.41
C ALA A 9 9.27 -17.39 2.41
N LEU A 10 8.31 -16.50 2.09
CA LEU A 10 8.56 -15.35 1.22
C LEU A 10 9.56 -14.40 1.88
N ALA A 11 10.44 -13.84 1.08
CA ALA A 11 11.34 -12.79 1.52
C ALA A 11 10.72 -11.41 1.22
N TYR A 12 10.72 -10.54 2.23
CA TYR A 12 10.24 -9.17 2.10
C TYR A 12 11.40 -8.21 2.14
N ARG A 13 11.57 -7.40 1.10
CA ARG A 13 12.71 -6.49 0.96
C ARG A 13 12.29 -5.19 0.26
N PRO A 14 12.99 -4.08 0.53
CA PRO A 14 12.85 -2.89 -0.31
C PRO A 14 13.14 -3.23 -1.78
N LEU A 15 12.37 -2.64 -2.68
CA LEU A 15 12.64 -2.67 -4.11
C LEU A 15 13.79 -1.70 -4.42
N PRO A 16 14.78 -2.11 -5.24
CA PRO A 16 15.82 -1.19 -5.66
C PRO A 16 15.27 -0.18 -6.68
N ALA A 17 15.72 1.08 -6.57
CA ALA A 17 15.45 2.08 -7.59
C ALA A 17 16.16 1.67 -8.91
N PRO A 18 15.55 1.92 -10.07
CA PRO A 18 14.32 2.66 -10.38
C PRO A 18 13.03 1.82 -10.35
N TRP A 19 12.93 0.82 -9.52
CA TRP A 19 11.73 0.00 -9.24
C TRP A 19 11.19 -0.79 -10.43
N GLU A 20 12.03 -1.16 -11.36
CA GLU A 20 11.64 -1.84 -12.62
C GLU A 20 10.80 -3.09 -12.39
N GLN A 21 11.24 -3.98 -11.50
CA GLN A 21 10.54 -5.23 -11.21
C GLN A 21 9.14 -4.96 -10.61
N GLY A 22 9.04 -4.01 -9.70
CA GLY A 22 7.75 -3.62 -9.11
C GLY A 22 6.80 -3.02 -10.14
N LEU A 23 7.30 -2.14 -11.00
CA LEU A 23 6.51 -1.51 -12.07
C LEU A 23 6.06 -2.55 -13.10
N GLU A 24 6.90 -3.52 -13.42
CA GLU A 24 6.52 -4.64 -14.29
C GLU A 24 5.42 -5.50 -13.68
N LEU A 25 5.50 -5.77 -12.38
CA LEU A 25 4.47 -6.54 -11.66
C LEU A 25 3.12 -5.81 -11.69
N PHE A 26 3.11 -4.50 -11.45
CA PHE A 26 1.91 -3.67 -11.57
C PHE A 26 1.32 -3.75 -12.98
N ARG A 27 2.15 -3.62 -13.99
CA ARG A 27 1.72 -3.69 -15.39
C ARG A 27 1.16 -5.07 -15.73
N PHE A 28 1.82 -6.13 -15.30
CA PHE A 28 1.36 -7.51 -15.49
C PHE A 28 0.00 -7.75 -14.84
N ALA A 29 -0.24 -7.19 -13.67
CA ALA A 29 -1.51 -7.31 -12.95
C ALA A 29 -2.61 -6.38 -13.49
N GLY A 30 -2.32 -5.55 -14.49
CA GLY A 30 -3.25 -4.55 -15.00
C GLY A 30 -3.53 -3.40 -14.02
N ALA A 31 -2.64 -3.20 -13.05
CA ALA A 31 -2.76 -2.13 -12.07
C ALA A 31 -2.11 -0.85 -12.57
N TRP A 32 -2.70 0.27 -12.21
CA TRP A 32 -2.07 1.56 -12.45
C TRP A 32 -0.80 1.71 -11.61
N ALA A 33 0.24 2.24 -12.19
CA ALA A 33 1.51 2.51 -11.51
C ALA A 33 1.94 3.97 -11.69
N PRO A 34 2.56 4.58 -10.68
CA PRO A 34 3.15 5.90 -10.82
C PRO A 34 4.33 5.89 -11.79
N ARG A 35 4.70 7.06 -12.29
CA ARG A 35 5.93 7.20 -13.07
C ARG A 35 7.14 6.87 -12.19
N PRO A 36 8.20 6.26 -12.73
CA PRO A 36 9.40 5.96 -11.93
C PRO A 36 9.96 7.17 -11.18
N ALA A 37 9.92 8.34 -11.79
CA ALA A 37 10.40 9.59 -11.17
C ALA A 37 9.56 10.05 -9.96
N ASP A 38 8.31 9.62 -9.86
CA ASP A 38 7.41 9.99 -8.76
C ASP A 38 7.47 8.99 -7.59
N VAL A 39 8.09 7.84 -7.78
CA VAL A 39 8.21 6.83 -6.73
C VAL A 39 9.29 7.24 -5.74
N HIS A 40 8.93 7.31 -4.47
CA HIS A 40 9.84 7.57 -3.36
C HIS A 40 10.48 6.30 -2.83
N ALA A 41 9.68 5.24 -2.69
CA ALA A 41 10.12 3.95 -2.15
C ALA A 41 9.17 2.84 -2.61
N GLY A 42 9.61 1.61 -2.49
CA GLY A 42 8.81 0.43 -2.78
C GLY A 42 9.30 -0.78 -2.01
N TRP A 43 8.44 -1.75 -1.82
CA TRP A 43 8.73 -3.03 -1.15
C TRP A 43 8.17 -4.16 -1.97
N GLY A 44 8.86 -5.26 -1.92
CA GLY A 44 8.49 -6.46 -2.64
C GLY A 44 8.46 -7.70 -1.75
N ALA A 45 7.70 -8.67 -2.19
CA ALA A 45 7.67 -10.03 -1.66
C ALA A 45 8.22 -10.98 -2.72
N TRP A 46 9.22 -11.77 -2.38
CA TRP A 46 9.87 -12.70 -3.29
C TRP A 46 9.70 -14.15 -2.85
N ASP A 47 9.40 -14.98 -3.84
CA ASP A 47 9.51 -16.41 -3.76
C ASP A 47 10.79 -16.82 -4.52
N GLY A 48 11.87 -17.03 -3.77
CA GLY A 48 13.20 -17.15 -4.37
C GLY A 48 13.61 -15.86 -5.09
N GLU A 49 13.83 -15.93 -6.39
CA GLU A 49 14.17 -14.78 -7.24
C GLU A 49 12.95 -14.15 -7.92
N ARG A 50 11.77 -14.74 -7.72
CA ARG A 50 10.54 -14.29 -8.35
C ARG A 50 9.81 -13.29 -7.45
N LEU A 51 9.56 -12.11 -7.97
CA LEU A 51 8.70 -11.12 -7.31
C LEU A 51 7.24 -11.55 -7.43
N VAL A 52 6.56 -11.75 -6.31
CA VAL A 52 5.15 -12.16 -6.26
C VAL A 52 4.23 -11.08 -5.71
N GLY A 53 4.75 -10.06 -5.09
CA GLY A 53 3.97 -8.94 -4.58
C GLY A 53 4.81 -7.67 -4.51
N ALA A 54 4.15 -6.52 -4.61
CA ALA A 54 4.80 -5.23 -4.50
C ALA A 54 3.85 -4.14 -4.02
N VAL A 55 4.39 -3.17 -3.32
CA VAL A 55 3.74 -1.91 -2.96
C VAL A 55 4.70 -0.77 -3.27
N LEU A 56 4.19 0.31 -3.84
CA LEU A 56 4.94 1.51 -4.19
C LEU A 56 4.42 2.70 -3.39
N MET A 57 5.30 3.64 -3.10
CA MET A 57 4.98 4.84 -2.34
C MET A 57 5.42 6.09 -3.10
N GLU A 58 4.50 7.03 -3.29
CA GLU A 58 4.81 8.43 -3.61
C GLU A 58 4.87 9.23 -2.32
N ARG A 59 5.66 10.30 -2.31
CA ARG A 59 5.80 11.18 -1.14
C ARG A 59 5.79 12.65 -1.55
N VAL A 60 5.05 13.43 -0.77
CA VAL A 60 5.04 14.90 -0.84
C VAL A 60 5.15 15.44 0.59
N GLY A 61 6.32 15.94 0.95
CA GLY A 61 6.57 16.42 2.32
C GLY A 61 6.39 15.34 3.37
N ALA A 62 5.52 15.57 4.33
CA ALA A 62 5.17 14.62 5.39
C ALA A 62 3.97 13.72 5.02
N THR A 63 3.56 13.73 3.77
CA THR A 63 2.43 12.96 3.25
C THR A 63 2.92 11.94 2.23
N ALA A 64 2.36 10.75 2.25
CA ALA A 64 2.62 9.72 1.27
C ALA A 64 1.33 9.13 0.72
N MET A 65 1.43 8.50 -0.43
CA MET A 65 0.36 7.73 -1.03
C MET A 65 0.88 6.35 -1.44
N LEU A 66 0.20 5.31 -1.01
CA LEU A 66 0.50 3.95 -1.38
C LEU A 66 -0.25 3.56 -2.66
N HIS A 67 0.45 2.84 -3.51
CA HIS A 67 -0.09 2.16 -4.69
C HIS A 67 0.11 0.66 -4.53
N GLY A 68 -0.92 -0.10 -4.69
CA GLY A 68 -0.96 -1.50 -4.32
C GLY A 68 -1.43 -1.67 -2.86
N PRO A 69 -1.10 -2.78 -2.20
CA PRO A 69 -0.25 -3.86 -2.70
C PRO A 69 -0.87 -4.64 -3.87
N VAL A 70 -0.02 -5.02 -4.81
CA VAL A 70 -0.35 -5.95 -5.88
C VAL A 70 0.26 -7.30 -5.54
N VAL A 71 -0.52 -8.35 -5.55
CA VAL A 71 -0.06 -9.72 -5.31
C VAL A 71 -0.44 -10.59 -6.49
N VAL A 72 0.56 -11.15 -7.14
CA VAL A 72 0.36 -12.14 -8.22
C VAL A 72 0.55 -13.51 -7.62
N ALA A 73 -0.55 -14.10 -7.16
CA ALA A 73 -0.53 -15.38 -6.49
C ALA A 73 -0.10 -16.50 -7.45
N PRO A 74 0.85 -17.36 -7.05
CA PRO A 74 1.09 -18.60 -7.76
C PRO A 74 -0.18 -19.47 -7.76
N PRO A 75 -0.37 -20.33 -8.77
CA PRO A 75 -1.49 -21.26 -8.78
C PRO A 75 -1.55 -22.08 -7.48
N GLY A 76 -2.72 -22.11 -6.84
CA GLY A 76 -2.94 -22.86 -5.61
C GLY A 76 -2.60 -22.12 -4.31
N MET A 77 -2.20 -20.86 -4.36
CA MET A 77 -2.03 -20.07 -3.14
C MET A 77 -3.41 -19.77 -2.52
N PRO A 78 -3.66 -20.15 -1.26
CA PRO A 78 -4.90 -19.82 -0.58
C PRO A 78 -5.13 -18.30 -0.49
N ALA A 79 -6.38 -17.87 -0.50
CA ALA A 79 -6.74 -16.46 -0.37
C ALA A 79 -6.19 -15.83 0.93
N GLU A 80 -6.13 -16.60 2.01
CA GLU A 80 -5.55 -16.18 3.29
C GLU A 80 -4.08 -15.82 3.18
N ASP A 81 -3.31 -16.57 2.38
CA ASP A 81 -1.90 -16.32 2.15
C ASP A 81 -1.69 -15.06 1.30
N VAL A 82 -2.57 -14.83 0.32
CA VAL A 82 -2.57 -13.58 -0.47
C VAL A 82 -2.81 -12.37 0.44
N LEU A 83 -3.78 -12.47 1.36
CA LEU A 83 -4.05 -11.43 2.34
C LEU A 83 -2.85 -11.19 3.27
N ALA A 84 -2.18 -12.26 3.69
CA ALA A 84 -0.99 -12.17 4.55
C ALA A 84 0.16 -11.45 3.83
N VAL A 85 0.38 -11.72 2.55
CA VAL A 85 1.38 -11.02 1.73
C VAL A 85 1.04 -9.53 1.62
N ALA A 86 -0.20 -9.20 1.32
CA ALA A 86 -0.66 -7.82 1.22
C ALA A 86 -0.50 -7.08 2.55
N ALA A 87 -0.83 -7.71 3.67
CA ALA A 87 -0.70 -7.14 5.01
C ALA A 87 0.77 -6.86 5.37
N GLU A 88 1.67 -7.78 5.05
CA GLU A 88 3.10 -7.62 5.32
C GLU A 88 3.70 -6.48 4.49
N LEU A 89 3.37 -6.39 3.20
CA LEU A 89 3.82 -5.30 2.33
C LEU A 89 3.32 -3.94 2.82
N THR A 90 2.06 -3.85 3.20
CA THR A 90 1.49 -2.63 3.78
C THR A 90 2.18 -2.26 5.09
N GLY A 91 2.45 -3.25 5.94
CA GLY A 91 3.18 -3.08 7.20
C GLY A 91 4.61 -2.55 7.00
N GLN A 92 5.33 -3.05 6.00
CA GLN A 92 6.67 -2.57 5.63
C GLN A 92 6.64 -1.09 5.21
N ALA A 93 5.68 -0.72 4.39
CA ALA A 93 5.51 0.66 3.95
C ALA A 93 5.18 1.61 5.11
N LEU A 94 4.28 1.21 6.01
CA LEU A 94 3.90 2.01 7.18
C LEU A 94 5.03 2.12 8.20
N ALA A 95 5.84 1.07 8.39
CA ALA A 95 7.02 1.11 9.24
C ALA A 95 8.04 2.13 8.71
N HIS A 96 8.27 2.15 7.40
CA HIS A 96 9.11 3.16 6.76
C HIS A 96 8.55 4.57 6.98
N ALA A 97 7.26 4.78 6.77
CA ALA A 97 6.62 6.07 7.00
C ALA A 97 6.84 6.58 8.42
N GLY A 98 6.72 5.71 9.41
CA GLY A 98 6.95 6.03 10.81
C GLY A 98 8.37 6.52 11.11
N THR A 99 9.38 5.98 10.42
CA THR A 99 10.78 6.37 10.60
C THR A 99 11.19 7.55 9.73
N ALA A 100 10.51 7.78 8.63
CA ALA A 100 10.85 8.81 7.64
C ALA A 100 10.19 10.18 7.89
N GLY A 101 9.44 10.33 8.99
CA GLY A 101 8.72 11.57 9.29
C GLY A 101 7.47 11.78 8.45
N ILE A 102 6.91 10.72 7.88
CA ILE A 102 5.63 10.75 7.17
C ILE A 102 4.51 10.62 8.20
N THR A 103 3.65 11.61 8.28
CA THR A 103 2.57 11.68 9.29
C THR A 103 1.24 11.17 8.77
N THR A 104 1.01 11.23 7.46
CA THR A 104 -0.24 10.81 6.84
C THR A 104 0.07 9.97 5.61
N VAL A 105 -0.55 8.80 5.52
CA VAL A 105 -0.44 7.91 4.37
C VAL A 105 -1.82 7.72 3.78
N PHE A 106 -1.96 8.03 2.51
CA PHE A 106 -3.19 7.85 1.72
C PHE A 106 -3.12 6.58 0.89
N ALA A 107 -4.27 6.03 0.60
CA ALA A 107 -4.44 4.93 -0.34
C ALA A 107 -5.85 4.95 -0.96
N ARG A 108 -5.99 4.30 -2.11
CA ARG A 108 -7.30 4.03 -2.73
C ARG A 108 -7.50 2.52 -2.84
N PRO A 109 -7.89 1.86 -1.74
CA PRO A 109 -8.09 0.41 -1.76
C PRO A 109 -9.22 0.03 -2.69
N GLN A 110 -9.05 -1.10 -3.36
CA GLN A 110 -10.12 -1.67 -4.18
C GLN A 110 -10.71 -2.92 -3.62
N SER A 111 -9.91 -3.63 -2.91
CA SER A 111 -10.23 -4.84 -2.21
C SER A 111 -9.34 -4.89 -0.97
N LEU A 112 -9.37 -5.99 -0.25
CA LEU A 112 -8.53 -6.16 0.93
C LEU A 112 -8.92 -5.22 2.09
N ASP A 113 -10.19 -4.89 2.22
CA ASP A 113 -10.69 -3.97 3.25
C ASP A 113 -10.19 -4.33 4.64
N ARG A 114 -10.09 -5.62 4.94
CA ARG A 114 -9.58 -6.11 6.23
C ARG A 114 -8.12 -5.72 6.45
N VAL A 115 -7.30 -5.74 5.41
CA VAL A 115 -5.88 -5.34 5.50
C VAL A 115 -5.79 -3.86 5.85
N TRP A 116 -6.56 -3.03 5.17
CA TRP A 116 -6.56 -1.58 5.37
C TRP A 116 -7.09 -1.18 6.74
N VAL A 117 -8.22 -1.73 7.15
CA VAL A 117 -8.80 -1.47 8.47
C VAL A 117 -7.84 -1.90 9.59
N ARG A 118 -7.25 -3.08 9.50
CA ARG A 118 -6.26 -3.56 10.48
C ARG A 118 -5.00 -2.71 10.53
N SER A 119 -4.63 -2.12 9.42
CA SER A 119 -3.47 -1.22 9.32
C SER A 119 -3.78 0.20 9.81
N GLY A 120 -4.99 0.47 10.24
CA GLY A 120 -5.40 1.76 10.79
C GLY A 120 -5.86 2.79 9.77
N PHE A 121 -6.20 2.36 8.55
CA PHE A 121 -6.79 3.23 7.54
C PHE A 121 -8.29 3.43 7.77
N ILE A 122 -8.75 4.63 7.51
CA ILE A 122 -10.17 5.00 7.53
C ILE A 122 -10.53 5.76 6.25
N PRO A 123 -11.77 5.68 5.78
CA PRO A 123 -12.23 6.51 4.68
C PRO A 123 -12.14 7.99 5.03
N VAL A 124 -11.68 8.80 4.08
CA VAL A 124 -11.55 10.26 4.24
C VAL A 124 -12.06 10.99 3.01
N PRO A 125 -12.46 12.27 3.15
CA PRO A 125 -12.88 13.10 2.01
C PRO A 125 -11.72 13.33 1.02
N GLU A 126 -12.05 13.40 -0.27
CA GLU A 126 -11.09 13.73 -1.34
C GLU A 126 -10.34 15.03 -1.10
N ALA A 127 -10.99 15.99 -0.46
CA ALA A 127 -10.39 17.29 -0.15
C ALA A 127 -9.16 17.22 0.77
N GLU A 128 -8.98 16.11 1.50
CA GLU A 128 -7.80 15.92 2.35
C GLU A 128 -6.54 15.54 1.56
N LEU A 129 -6.70 15.05 0.32
CA LEU A 129 -5.57 14.65 -0.51
C LEU A 129 -4.80 15.89 -1.00
N PRO A 130 -3.50 15.97 -0.80
CA PRO A 130 -2.67 17.05 -1.36
C PRO A 130 -2.81 17.14 -2.87
N ARG A 131 -2.78 18.35 -3.41
CA ARG A 131 -2.94 18.62 -4.85
C ARG A 131 -1.94 17.84 -5.70
N GLU A 132 -0.72 17.70 -5.22
CA GLU A 132 0.37 17.00 -5.92
C GLU A 132 0.10 15.51 -6.10
N LEU A 133 -0.82 14.94 -5.32
CA LEU A 133 -1.23 13.54 -5.39
C LEU A 133 -2.58 13.35 -6.11
N HIS A 134 -3.17 14.41 -6.65
CA HIS A 134 -4.40 14.30 -7.45
C HIS A 134 -4.15 13.51 -8.74
N GLY A 135 -5.21 12.92 -9.27
CA GLY A 135 -5.16 12.18 -10.53
C GLY A 135 -4.58 10.77 -10.44
N ARG A 136 -4.38 10.26 -9.22
CA ARG A 136 -3.98 8.86 -9.01
C ARG A 136 -5.24 8.02 -8.91
N PRO A 137 -5.53 7.16 -9.91
CA PRO A 137 -6.70 6.30 -9.86
C PRO A 137 -6.54 5.21 -8.80
N GLY A 138 -7.64 4.74 -8.29
CA GLY A 138 -7.64 3.51 -7.51
C GLY A 138 -7.30 2.30 -8.37
N LEU A 139 -6.81 1.25 -7.74
CA LEU A 139 -6.61 -0.03 -8.40
C LEU A 139 -7.97 -0.63 -8.77
N GLY A 140 -8.28 -0.88 -10.08
CA GLY A 140 -9.31 -1.71 -10.55
C GLY A 140 -10.19 -1.27 -11.69
N LEU A 141 -10.93 -2.25 -12.08
CA LEU A 141 -11.80 -2.26 -13.25
C LEU A 141 -13.09 -1.44 -13.09
N PHE A 142 -13.33 -0.84 -11.93
CA PHE A 142 -14.61 -0.20 -11.62
C PHE A 142 -14.49 1.29 -11.26
N GLY A 143 -13.74 2.03 -12.05
CA GLY A 143 -13.69 3.50 -11.94
C GLY A 143 -14.95 4.24 -12.39
N TRP A 144 -16.09 3.57 -12.48
CA TRP A 144 -17.27 4.11 -13.15
C TRP A 144 -18.22 4.93 -12.25
N ARG A 145 -17.96 5.06 -10.98
CA ARG A 145 -18.78 5.91 -10.10
C ARG A 145 -17.94 6.68 -9.07
N GLY A 146 -17.08 7.56 -9.57
CA GLY A 146 -16.35 8.46 -8.68
C GLY A 146 -15.07 7.90 -8.09
N GLY A 147 -14.53 6.83 -8.66
CA GLY A 147 -13.29 6.22 -8.18
C GLY A 147 -13.45 5.43 -6.89
N THR A 148 -12.40 4.72 -6.52
CA THR A 148 -12.30 4.08 -5.21
C THR A 148 -12.20 5.15 -4.12
N ALA A 149 -12.89 4.94 -3.01
CA ALA A 149 -12.85 5.86 -1.89
C ALA A 149 -11.40 6.11 -1.43
N LEU A 150 -11.11 7.33 -1.06
CA LEU A 150 -9.84 7.69 -0.46
C LEU A 150 -9.82 7.25 1.00
N TRP A 151 -8.73 6.62 1.39
CA TRP A 151 -8.50 6.20 2.77
C TRP A 151 -7.17 6.78 3.26
N SER A 152 -7.05 7.03 4.55
CA SER A 152 -5.80 7.47 5.15
C SER A 152 -5.59 6.90 6.55
N THR A 153 -4.33 6.97 6.99
CA THR A 153 -3.92 6.68 8.37
C THR A 153 -4.15 7.88 9.30
N ALA A 154 -4.81 8.94 8.83
CA ALA A 154 -5.03 10.15 9.61
C ALA A 154 -5.72 9.84 10.94
N GLY A 155 -5.09 10.19 12.03
CA GLY A 155 -5.67 10.08 13.36
C GLY A 155 -4.77 9.58 14.47
N ARG A 156 -3.58 9.09 14.18
CA ARG A 156 -2.66 8.69 15.26
C ARG A 156 -1.78 9.81 15.80
N GLY A 157 -1.70 10.95 15.13
CA GLY A 157 -0.86 12.07 15.55
C GLY A 157 -1.58 13.37 15.88
N GLY A 158 -2.83 13.55 15.45
CA GLY A 158 -3.53 14.83 15.55
C GLY A 158 -4.59 14.96 16.64
N SER A 159 -5.05 13.86 17.20
CA SER A 159 -6.26 13.88 18.04
C SER A 159 -5.99 14.08 19.54
N ARG A 160 -4.75 14.08 19.99
CA ARG A 160 -4.44 14.31 21.41
C ARG A 160 -4.17 15.77 21.78
N SER A 161 -4.01 16.66 20.80
CA SER A 161 -3.68 18.06 21.09
C SER A 161 -4.90 19.00 21.06
N ALA A 162 -6.03 18.57 20.54
CA ALA A 162 -7.22 19.41 20.43
C ALA A 162 -8.14 19.35 21.65
N LEU A 163 -8.01 18.34 22.52
CA LEU A 163 -8.81 18.19 23.73
C LEU A 163 -8.20 18.79 25.00
N ALA A 164 -6.98 19.34 24.92
CA ALA A 164 -6.29 19.93 26.08
C ALA A 164 -6.38 21.46 26.16
N ARG A 165 -7.19 22.12 25.33
CA ARG A 165 -7.39 23.58 25.37
C ARG A 165 -8.85 23.97 25.46
N GLY A 166 -9.53 23.45 26.43
CA GLY A 166 -10.92 23.80 26.65
C GLY A 166 -11.31 23.79 28.11
N GLU A 167 -10.48 24.37 28.97
CA GLU A 167 -10.91 24.75 30.32
C GLU A 167 -10.04 25.90 30.82
N HIS A 168 -10.58 27.09 30.67
CA HIS A 168 -10.50 28.21 31.63
C HIS A 168 -11.53 29.23 31.26
#